data_ad57b86a6916b34a3638648955de464b
#
_entry.id   ad57b86a6916b34a3638648955de464b
#
_cell.length_a   1.000
_cell.length_b   1.000
_cell.length_c   1.000
_cell.angle_alpha   90.00
_cell.angle_beta   90.00
_cell.angle_gamma   90.00
#
_symmetry.space_group_name_H-M   'P 1'
#
loop_
_entity.id
_entity.type
_entity.pdbx_description
1 polymer ?
#
loop_
_entity_poly.entity_id
_entity_poly.type
_entity_poly.pdbx_seq_one_letter_code
_entity_poly.pdbx_strand_id
1 'polypeptide(L)'
;MKKILLLGFLFSYVFGFQAQTDKAPKIVVGIVVDQMCYDYLYRFQHLYTTGGFNRLLVKGTNCRNTQYNYVPTYTAPGHASIYTGTTPANHGIVGNDWYVRDLQKTVTSVSDERYQTVGSASGGQAAPMNLLTYTITDQLKLASPQSKVISLSIKDRSAILPGGHLSDGSYWFDYQSGDFVTSTFYKDALPIWVARFNAKFDPAKDLRPWRLLLPESTYLMADASPYEVVLTGKTAATFPYDFPAMIAAGASATSLFTISPQANEVLTDFAIQALEQENLGQD
;
A
#
# COMPACT_ATOMS: atom_id res chain seq x y z
N MET A 1 -19.19 -10.18 -80.51
CA MET A 1 -18.32 -10.34 -79.33
C MET A 1 -18.87 -9.48 -78.19
N LYS A 2 -19.63 -10.08 -77.28
CA LYS A 2 -20.29 -9.38 -76.15
C LYS A 2 -19.35 -9.38 -74.97
N LYS A 3 -18.92 -8.19 -74.51
CA LYS A 3 -18.18 -8.06 -73.25
C LYS A 3 -19.18 -7.99 -72.10
N ILE A 4 -19.16 -9.01 -71.25
CA ILE A 4 -19.92 -9.03 -69.99
C ILE A 4 -19.12 -8.31 -68.94
N LEU A 5 -19.65 -7.17 -68.46
CA LEU A 5 -19.11 -6.42 -67.33
C LEU A 5 -19.66 -7.11 -66.03
N LEU A 6 -18.81 -7.77 -65.31
CA LEU A 6 -19.13 -8.31 -63.96
C LEU A 6 -18.93 -7.21 -62.92
N LEU A 7 -20.01 -6.58 -62.47
CA LEU A 7 -20.00 -5.61 -61.39
C LEU A 7 -19.98 -6.45 -60.06
N GLY A 8 -18.80 -6.53 -59.47
CA GLY A 8 -18.66 -7.09 -58.15
C GLY A 8 -19.17 -6.12 -57.10
N PHE A 9 -20.30 -6.39 -56.47
CA PHE A 9 -20.79 -5.72 -55.29
C PHE A 9 -19.89 -6.15 -54.11
N LEU A 10 -18.93 -5.34 -53.76
CA LEU A 10 -18.21 -5.45 -52.49
C LEU A 10 -19.16 -4.99 -51.38
N PHE A 11 -19.84 -5.91 -50.73
CA PHE A 11 -20.50 -5.65 -49.48
C PHE A 11 -19.41 -5.43 -48.42
N SER A 12 -19.01 -4.18 -48.21
CA SER A 12 -18.23 -3.78 -47.07
C SER A 12 -19.14 -3.90 -45.83
N TYR A 13 -19.11 -5.02 -45.18
CA TYR A 13 -19.59 -5.15 -43.81
C TYR A 13 -18.69 -4.25 -42.93
N VAL A 14 -19.09 -3.01 -42.76
CA VAL A 14 -18.59 -2.16 -41.71
C VAL A 14 -19.09 -2.80 -40.42
N PHE A 15 -18.30 -3.72 -39.83
CA PHE A 15 -18.44 -4.05 -38.44
C PHE A 15 -18.15 -2.73 -37.69
N GLY A 16 -19.21 -2.02 -37.37
CA GLY A 16 -19.13 -0.98 -36.37
C GLY A 16 -18.68 -1.64 -35.08
N PHE A 17 -17.38 -1.58 -34.82
CA PHE A 17 -16.90 -1.70 -33.46
C PHE A 17 -17.52 -0.50 -32.72
N GLN A 18 -18.71 -0.69 -32.17
CA GLN A 18 -19.13 0.12 -31.08
C GLN A 18 -18.08 -0.15 -30.00
N ALA A 19 -17.11 0.72 -29.88
CA ALA A 19 -16.33 0.80 -28.66
C ALA A 19 -17.39 0.96 -27.58
N GLN A 20 -17.60 -0.12 -26.85
CA GLN A 20 -18.40 -0.06 -25.63
C GLN A 20 -17.70 1.01 -24.81
N THR A 21 -18.30 2.17 -24.71
CA THR A 21 -17.83 3.21 -23.81
C THR A 21 -18.17 2.70 -22.42
N ASP A 22 -17.38 1.75 -21.94
CA ASP A 22 -17.41 1.42 -20.52
C ASP A 22 -17.20 2.75 -19.81
N LYS A 23 -18.19 3.15 -19.03
CA LYS A 23 -18.05 4.35 -18.22
C LYS A 23 -16.78 4.17 -17.39
N ALA A 24 -15.90 5.16 -17.45
CA ALA A 24 -14.69 5.14 -16.64
C ALA A 24 -15.07 4.81 -15.19
N PRO A 25 -14.28 3.96 -14.49
CA PRO A 25 -14.58 3.65 -13.11
C PRO A 25 -14.58 4.93 -12.28
N LYS A 26 -15.58 5.09 -11.41
CA LYS A 26 -15.65 6.25 -10.51
C LYS A 26 -14.58 6.21 -9.44
N ILE A 27 -14.09 5.03 -9.10
CA ILE A 27 -13.03 4.83 -8.12
C ILE A 27 -12.13 3.66 -8.55
N VAL A 28 -10.83 3.81 -8.30
CA VAL A 28 -9.84 2.73 -8.40
C VAL A 28 -9.18 2.60 -7.04
N VAL A 29 -9.19 1.40 -6.48
CA VAL A 29 -8.54 1.09 -5.20
C VAL A 29 -7.35 0.19 -5.48
N GLY A 30 -6.14 0.71 -5.27
CA GLY A 30 -4.89 -0.05 -5.34
C GLY A 30 -4.55 -0.62 -3.97
N ILE A 31 -4.46 -1.93 -3.85
CA ILE A 31 -4.05 -2.62 -2.61
C ILE A 31 -2.74 -3.34 -2.87
N VAL A 32 -1.67 -2.93 -2.18
CA VAL A 32 -0.37 -3.59 -2.21
C VAL A 32 -0.15 -4.29 -0.88
N VAL A 33 0.00 -5.60 -0.92
CA VAL A 33 0.35 -6.41 0.26
C VAL A 33 1.86 -6.62 0.22
N ASP A 34 2.58 -5.79 0.98
CA ASP A 34 4.04 -5.82 1.06
C ASP A 34 4.54 -7.17 1.59
N GLN A 35 5.64 -7.66 1.04
CA GLN A 35 6.30 -8.92 1.41
C GLN A 35 5.42 -10.19 1.23
N MET A 36 4.27 -10.10 0.57
CA MET A 36 3.41 -11.25 0.29
C MET A 36 4.03 -12.14 -0.80
N CYS A 37 4.34 -13.37 -0.46
CA CYS A 37 4.77 -14.38 -1.42
C CYS A 37 3.57 -14.86 -2.27
N TYR A 38 3.75 -14.96 -3.60
CA TYR A 38 2.71 -15.43 -4.52
C TYR A 38 2.18 -16.82 -4.15
N ASP A 39 3.05 -17.70 -3.63
CA ASP A 39 2.70 -19.03 -3.15
C ASP A 39 1.60 -19.02 -2.06
N TYR A 40 1.50 -17.93 -1.28
CA TYR A 40 0.49 -17.84 -0.23
C TYR A 40 -0.94 -17.88 -0.77
N LEU A 41 -1.17 -17.45 -2.01
CA LEU A 41 -2.48 -17.54 -2.65
C LEU A 41 -2.96 -18.99 -2.80
N TYR A 42 -2.03 -19.92 -2.99
CA TYR A 42 -2.32 -21.34 -3.17
C TYR A 42 -2.17 -22.13 -1.87
N ARG A 43 -1.08 -21.86 -1.14
CA ARG A 43 -0.79 -22.55 0.12
C ARG A 43 -1.92 -22.42 1.13
N PHE A 44 -2.51 -21.24 1.25
CA PHE A 44 -3.56 -20.92 2.21
C PHE A 44 -4.96 -20.86 1.59
N GLN A 45 -5.12 -21.26 0.34
CA GLN A 45 -6.39 -21.16 -0.37
C GLN A 45 -7.55 -21.86 0.36
N HIS A 46 -7.29 -23.00 0.99
CA HIS A 46 -8.27 -23.75 1.76
C HIS A 46 -8.73 -23.06 3.05
N LEU A 47 -8.01 -22.03 3.50
CA LEU A 47 -8.33 -21.23 4.68
C LEU A 47 -9.05 -19.91 4.33
N TYR A 48 -9.06 -19.51 3.04
CA TYR A 48 -9.69 -18.28 2.64
C TYR A 48 -11.21 -18.41 2.64
N THR A 49 -11.88 -17.36 3.11
CA THR A 49 -13.33 -17.25 3.03
C THR A 49 -13.78 -16.97 1.59
N THR A 50 -15.09 -16.88 1.35
CA THR A 50 -15.66 -16.54 0.04
C THR A 50 -15.37 -15.10 -0.40
N GLY A 51 -14.97 -14.22 0.52
CA GLY A 51 -14.53 -12.85 0.25
C GLY A 51 -13.03 -12.76 -0.05
N GLY A 52 -12.47 -11.55 0.04
CA GLY A 52 -11.02 -11.28 -0.04
C GLY A 52 -10.35 -11.92 -1.27
N PHE A 53 -9.29 -12.67 -1.04
CA PHE A 53 -8.49 -13.31 -2.10
C PHE A 53 -9.31 -14.25 -2.99
N ASN A 54 -10.20 -15.08 -2.44
CA ASN A 54 -11.05 -15.97 -3.26
C ASN A 54 -11.94 -15.17 -4.20
N ARG A 55 -12.56 -14.09 -3.74
CA ARG A 55 -13.37 -13.22 -4.59
C ARG A 55 -12.53 -12.62 -5.73
N LEU A 56 -11.32 -12.15 -5.45
CA LEU A 56 -10.41 -11.57 -6.44
C LEU A 56 -9.95 -12.62 -7.45
N LEU A 57 -9.59 -13.82 -7.00
CA LEU A 57 -9.14 -14.91 -7.86
C LEU A 57 -10.26 -15.42 -8.79
N VAL A 58 -11.53 -15.43 -8.34
CA VAL A 58 -12.67 -15.94 -9.11
C VAL A 58 -13.26 -14.88 -10.05
N LYS A 59 -13.33 -13.60 -9.59
CA LYS A 59 -14.01 -12.54 -10.33
C LYS A 59 -13.06 -11.54 -11.01
N GLY A 60 -11.78 -11.57 -10.67
CA GLY A 60 -10.76 -10.71 -11.23
C GLY A 60 -9.87 -11.40 -12.24
N THR A 61 -8.87 -10.67 -12.72
CA THR A 61 -7.80 -11.19 -13.58
C THR A 61 -6.58 -11.52 -12.72
N ASN A 62 -6.08 -12.74 -12.81
CA ASN A 62 -4.87 -13.18 -12.13
C ASN A 62 -3.68 -13.19 -13.11
N CYS A 63 -2.77 -12.25 -12.97
CA CYS A 63 -1.56 -12.14 -13.77
C CYS A 63 -0.45 -13.05 -13.19
N ARG A 64 -0.46 -14.34 -13.52
CA ARG A 64 0.38 -15.39 -12.90
C ARG A 64 1.88 -15.28 -13.20
N ASN A 65 2.28 -14.55 -14.22
CA ASN A 65 3.67 -14.45 -14.67
C ASN A 65 4.19 -13.01 -14.59
N THR A 66 3.77 -12.27 -13.57
CA THR A 66 4.28 -10.93 -13.32
C THR A 66 5.55 -11.03 -12.49
N GLN A 67 6.63 -10.42 -12.96
CA GLN A 67 7.94 -10.45 -12.30
C GLN A 67 8.60 -9.07 -12.36
N TYR A 68 9.37 -8.76 -11.33
CA TYR A 68 10.32 -7.65 -11.40
C TYR A 68 11.57 -8.09 -12.19
N ASN A 69 12.06 -7.20 -13.03
CA ASN A 69 13.28 -7.42 -13.85
C ASN A 69 14.53 -6.78 -13.22
N TYR A 70 14.53 -6.56 -11.92
CA TYR A 70 15.64 -5.98 -11.16
C TYR A 70 15.71 -6.57 -9.74
N VAL A 71 16.84 -6.38 -9.09
CA VAL A 71 17.07 -6.67 -7.68
C VAL A 71 17.87 -5.52 -7.06
N PRO A 72 17.73 -5.27 -5.74
CA PRO A 72 16.82 -5.90 -4.78
C PRO A 72 15.39 -5.36 -4.88
N THR A 73 14.42 -6.21 -4.60
CA THR A 73 12.99 -5.86 -4.60
C THR A 73 12.51 -5.48 -3.19
N TYR A 74 13.18 -4.51 -2.58
CA TYR A 74 12.76 -3.95 -1.28
C TYR A 74 11.45 -3.18 -1.39
N THR A 75 10.88 -2.82 -0.23
CA THR A 75 9.60 -2.10 -0.14
C THR A 75 9.56 -0.86 -1.05
N ALA A 76 10.53 0.05 -0.93
CA ALA A 76 10.49 1.30 -1.68
C ALA A 76 10.65 1.13 -3.19
N PRO A 77 11.68 0.40 -3.70
CA PRO A 77 11.78 0.13 -5.14
C PRO A 77 10.55 -0.60 -5.68
N GLY A 78 9.99 -1.55 -4.91
CA GLY A 78 8.81 -2.32 -5.30
C GLY A 78 7.58 -1.44 -5.49
N HIS A 79 7.24 -0.63 -4.49
CA HIS A 79 6.11 0.30 -4.56
C HIS A 79 6.29 1.34 -5.67
N ALA A 80 7.48 1.93 -5.79
CA ALA A 80 7.79 2.87 -6.86
C ALA A 80 7.60 2.22 -8.24
N SER A 81 8.13 1.01 -8.44
CA SER A 81 8.01 0.30 -9.73
C SER A 81 6.58 -0.05 -10.11
N ILE A 82 5.74 -0.49 -9.14
CA ILE A 82 4.33 -0.79 -9.39
C ILE A 82 3.59 0.47 -9.88
N TYR A 83 3.81 1.59 -9.20
CA TYR A 83 3.04 2.82 -9.47
C TYR A 83 3.62 3.69 -10.58
N THR A 84 4.90 3.55 -10.93
CA THR A 84 5.50 4.26 -12.06
C THR A 84 5.52 3.45 -13.35
N GLY A 85 5.32 2.12 -13.27
CA GLY A 85 5.43 1.22 -14.42
C GLY A 85 6.84 1.09 -14.97
N THR A 86 7.88 1.46 -14.20
CA THR A 86 9.28 1.41 -14.64
C THR A 86 10.20 0.84 -13.54
N THR A 87 11.50 0.92 -13.73
CA THR A 87 12.51 0.30 -12.85
C THR A 87 13.30 1.34 -12.06
N PRO A 88 14.04 0.93 -11.01
CA PRO A 88 14.90 1.82 -10.23
C PRO A 88 15.85 2.70 -11.03
N ALA A 89 16.34 2.21 -12.17
CA ALA A 89 17.21 2.97 -13.06
C ALA A 89 16.53 4.24 -13.62
N ASN A 90 15.20 4.25 -13.73
CA ASN A 90 14.45 5.38 -14.25
C ASN A 90 13.77 6.18 -13.15
N HIS A 91 13.13 5.51 -12.17
CA HIS A 91 12.42 6.23 -11.12
C HIS A 91 13.29 6.64 -9.93
N GLY A 92 14.57 6.23 -9.89
CA GLY A 92 15.57 6.72 -8.93
C GLY A 92 15.52 6.05 -7.54
N ILE A 93 14.48 5.29 -7.21
CA ILE A 93 14.36 4.62 -5.91
C ILE A 93 15.07 3.27 -5.95
N VAL A 94 16.31 3.24 -5.48
CA VAL A 94 17.19 2.06 -5.59
C VAL A 94 17.17 1.16 -4.36
N GLY A 95 16.65 1.64 -3.23
CA GLY A 95 16.56 0.92 -1.96
C GLY A 95 15.57 1.57 -1.02
N ASN A 96 15.40 1.03 0.19
CA ASN A 96 14.68 1.71 1.27
C ASN A 96 15.47 2.90 1.79
N ASP A 97 16.78 2.79 1.75
CA ASP A 97 17.77 3.80 2.10
C ASP A 97 19.04 3.60 1.26
N TRP A 98 19.84 4.64 1.13
CA TRP A 98 21.15 4.61 0.48
C TRP A 98 22.05 5.73 0.94
N TYR A 99 23.36 5.51 0.80
CA TYR A 99 24.37 6.51 1.15
C TYR A 99 24.57 7.51 0.00
N VAL A 100 24.38 8.79 0.31
CA VAL A 100 24.62 9.88 -0.65
C VAL A 100 26.01 10.47 -0.38
N ARG A 101 26.93 10.28 -1.34
CA ARG A 101 28.36 10.68 -1.19
C ARG A 101 28.53 12.18 -0.98
N ASP A 102 27.79 13.00 -1.74
CA ASP A 102 27.90 14.45 -1.66
C ASP A 102 27.39 15.00 -0.32
N LEU A 103 26.42 14.33 0.28
CA LEU A 103 25.86 14.69 1.58
C LEU A 103 26.57 14.00 2.76
N GLN A 104 27.45 13.04 2.48
CA GLN A 104 28.16 12.22 3.48
C GLN A 104 27.21 11.56 4.49
N LYS A 105 25.98 11.21 4.06
CA LYS A 105 24.98 10.60 4.94
C LYS A 105 24.11 9.57 4.21
N THR A 106 23.52 8.68 5.01
CA THR A 106 22.44 7.81 4.54
C THR A 106 21.13 8.57 4.56
N VAL A 107 20.38 8.46 3.47
CA VAL A 107 19.03 9.02 3.31
C VAL A 107 18.04 7.89 3.12
N THR A 108 16.80 8.06 3.54
CA THR A 108 15.72 7.13 3.19
C THR A 108 15.13 7.49 1.82
N SER A 109 14.43 6.55 1.22
CA SER A 109 13.81 6.74 -0.10
C SER A 109 12.85 7.92 -0.19
N VAL A 110 12.35 8.40 0.95
CA VAL A 110 11.38 9.51 1.03
C VAL A 110 11.82 10.63 1.97
N SER A 111 13.02 10.59 2.56
CA SER A 111 13.49 11.65 3.44
C SER A 111 13.75 12.94 2.67
N ASP A 112 13.22 14.06 3.19
CA ASP A 112 13.46 15.40 2.65
C ASP A 112 13.31 16.45 3.74
N GLU A 113 14.43 17.09 4.12
CA GLU A 113 14.52 18.05 5.22
C GLU A 113 13.78 19.37 4.96
N ARG A 114 13.34 19.61 3.73
CA ARG A 114 12.56 20.82 3.37
C ARG A 114 11.12 20.75 3.87
N TYR A 115 10.62 19.55 4.20
CA TYR A 115 9.24 19.32 4.58
C TYR A 115 9.16 18.81 6.02
N GLN A 116 8.17 19.29 6.76
CA GLN A 116 7.95 18.92 8.15
C GLN A 116 6.82 17.92 8.26
N THR A 117 6.86 17.06 9.27
CA THR A 117 5.72 16.21 9.61
C THR A 117 4.55 17.05 10.13
N VAL A 118 3.37 16.72 9.69
CA VAL A 118 2.10 17.32 10.12
C VAL A 118 1.31 16.28 10.91
N GLY A 119 1.00 16.59 12.16
CA GLY A 119 0.27 15.69 13.07
C GLY A 119 1.13 15.06 14.16
N SER A 120 2.44 15.22 14.11
CA SER A 120 3.36 14.78 15.16
C SER A 120 4.54 15.77 15.28
N ALA A 121 5.01 15.97 16.49
CA ALA A 121 6.24 16.78 16.74
C ALA A 121 7.52 15.95 16.54
N SER A 122 7.42 14.63 16.49
CA SER A 122 8.54 13.69 16.48
C SER A 122 8.72 12.95 15.16
N GLY A 123 7.80 13.12 14.22
CA GLY A 123 7.81 12.42 12.94
C GLY A 123 8.96 12.87 12.03
N GLY A 124 9.42 11.97 11.16
CA GLY A 124 10.44 12.23 10.16
C GLY A 124 9.98 13.18 9.05
N GLN A 125 10.92 13.86 8.44
CA GLN A 125 10.71 14.75 7.31
C GLN A 125 10.64 13.92 6.02
N ALA A 126 9.49 13.91 5.35
CA ALA A 126 9.27 13.03 4.22
C ALA A 126 8.47 13.67 3.09
N ALA A 127 8.90 13.39 1.84
CA ALA A 127 8.27 13.82 0.61
C ALA A 127 8.69 12.92 -0.56
N PRO A 128 7.99 12.93 -1.71
CA PRO A 128 8.31 12.08 -2.87
C PRO A 128 9.50 12.58 -3.71
N MET A 129 10.32 13.49 -3.21
CA MET A 129 11.29 14.24 -4.03
C MET A 129 12.44 13.40 -4.59
N ASN A 130 12.69 12.21 -4.03
CA ASN A 130 13.64 11.26 -4.58
C ASN A 130 13.06 10.42 -5.75
N LEU A 131 11.75 10.48 -5.96
CA LEU A 131 11.08 9.82 -7.08
C LEU A 131 11.23 10.68 -8.34
N LEU A 132 11.96 10.19 -9.34
CA LEU A 132 12.33 10.95 -10.55
C LEU A 132 11.31 10.86 -11.69
N THR A 133 10.25 10.07 -11.52
CA THR A 133 9.20 9.89 -12.53
C THR A 133 7.82 10.06 -11.92
N TYR A 134 6.85 10.37 -12.76
CA TYR A 134 5.44 10.40 -12.36
C TYR A 134 4.88 8.99 -12.15
N THR A 135 4.01 8.87 -11.16
CA THR A 135 3.22 7.67 -10.90
C THR A 135 1.97 7.64 -11.76
N ILE A 136 1.28 6.49 -11.81
CA ILE A 136 -0.04 6.41 -12.45
C ILE A 136 -1.06 7.34 -11.76
N THR A 137 -0.91 7.59 -10.46
CA THR A 137 -1.73 8.52 -9.68
C THR A 137 -1.44 9.97 -10.06
N ASP A 138 -0.17 10.33 -10.30
CA ASP A 138 0.20 11.64 -10.86
C ASP A 138 -0.39 11.82 -12.26
N GLN A 139 -0.29 10.79 -13.11
CA GLN A 139 -0.86 10.83 -14.47
C GLN A 139 -2.39 11.01 -14.45
N LEU A 140 -3.08 10.38 -13.49
CA LEU A 140 -4.50 10.61 -13.28
C LEU A 140 -4.79 12.08 -12.98
N LYS A 141 -4.04 12.69 -12.07
CA LYS A 141 -4.19 14.12 -11.72
C LYS A 141 -3.88 15.04 -12.89
N LEU A 142 -2.88 14.72 -13.71
CA LEU A 142 -2.55 15.50 -14.93
C LEU A 142 -3.64 15.38 -16.00
N ALA A 143 -4.20 14.19 -16.18
CA ALA A 143 -5.26 13.95 -17.18
C ALA A 143 -6.63 14.43 -16.69
N SER A 144 -6.90 14.37 -15.40
CA SER A 144 -8.15 14.77 -14.76
C SER A 144 -7.86 15.49 -13.43
N PRO A 145 -7.63 16.81 -13.45
CA PRO A 145 -7.24 17.58 -12.26
C PRO A 145 -8.27 17.53 -11.13
N GLN A 146 -9.53 17.23 -11.44
CA GLN A 146 -10.62 17.11 -10.46
C GLN A 146 -10.60 15.76 -9.73
N SER A 147 -9.95 14.74 -10.30
CA SER A 147 -9.81 13.44 -9.63
C SER A 147 -9.02 13.60 -8.32
N LYS A 148 -9.45 12.87 -7.28
CA LYS A 148 -8.77 12.85 -6.00
C LYS A 148 -7.86 11.62 -5.88
N VAL A 149 -6.69 11.81 -5.29
CA VAL A 149 -5.71 10.77 -4.99
C VAL A 149 -5.40 10.80 -3.50
N ILE A 150 -5.75 9.73 -2.80
CA ILE A 150 -5.40 9.52 -1.38
C ILE A 150 -4.57 8.25 -1.28
N SER A 151 -3.45 8.30 -0.59
CA SER A 151 -2.55 7.17 -0.38
C SER A 151 -2.31 6.94 1.11
N LEU A 152 -2.40 5.69 1.54
CA LEU A 152 -2.38 5.31 2.96
C LEU A 152 -1.46 4.11 3.18
N SER A 153 -0.68 4.13 4.25
CA SER A 153 0.08 2.95 4.68
C SER A 153 0.52 3.08 6.15
N ILE A 154 0.96 1.97 6.73
CA ILE A 154 1.70 2.01 8.00
C ILE A 154 3.10 2.61 7.79
N LYS A 155 3.76 2.33 6.65
CA LYS A 155 5.10 2.85 6.33
C LYS A 155 5.00 4.11 5.47
N ASP A 156 5.81 5.13 5.78
CA ASP A 156 5.94 6.38 5.03
C ASP A 156 6.13 6.17 3.52
N ARG A 157 7.15 5.41 3.13
CA ARG A 157 7.49 5.12 1.72
C ARG A 157 6.38 4.38 0.97
N SER A 158 5.62 3.55 1.67
CA SER A 158 4.50 2.81 1.06
C SER A 158 3.25 3.67 0.89
N ALA A 159 3.13 4.81 1.57
CA ALA A 159 2.12 5.82 1.32
C ALA A 159 2.59 6.85 0.28
N ILE A 160 3.81 7.36 0.44
CA ILE A 160 4.35 8.48 -0.34
C ILE A 160 4.63 8.08 -1.80
N LEU A 161 5.31 6.94 -2.03
CA LEU A 161 5.71 6.55 -3.38
C LEU A 161 4.52 6.19 -4.29
N PRO A 162 3.47 5.47 -3.83
CA PRO A 162 2.24 5.31 -4.59
C PRO A 162 1.43 6.59 -4.78
N GLY A 163 1.40 7.46 -3.78
CA GLY A 163 0.72 8.75 -3.85
C GLY A 163 1.33 9.69 -4.89
N GLY A 164 2.64 9.63 -5.05
CA GLY A 164 3.38 10.47 -5.98
C GLY A 164 3.46 11.92 -5.57
N HIS A 165 3.69 12.78 -6.57
CA HIS A 165 3.92 14.22 -6.37
C HIS A 165 2.62 15.04 -6.33
N LEU A 166 1.53 14.52 -6.89
CA LEU A 166 0.28 15.26 -7.07
C LEU A 166 -0.87 14.72 -6.21
N SER A 167 -0.57 13.84 -5.24
CA SER A 167 -1.55 13.31 -4.31
C SER A 167 -2.24 14.41 -3.50
N ASP A 168 -3.55 14.32 -3.33
CA ASP A 168 -4.32 15.21 -2.46
C ASP A 168 -4.09 14.92 -0.97
N GLY A 169 -3.48 13.77 -0.64
CA GLY A 169 -3.04 13.41 0.70
C GLY A 169 -2.38 12.04 0.74
N SER A 170 -1.19 11.97 1.29
CA SER A 170 -0.50 10.73 1.63
C SER A 170 -0.32 10.67 3.13
N TYR A 171 -0.80 9.58 3.76
CA TYR A 171 -0.81 9.44 5.21
C TYR A 171 -0.11 8.14 5.62
N TRP A 172 0.68 8.21 6.70
CA TRP A 172 1.40 7.06 7.25
C TRP A 172 1.39 7.09 8.77
N PHE A 173 1.69 5.95 9.37
CA PHE A 173 1.72 5.81 10.83
C PHE A 173 3.08 6.28 11.36
N ASP A 174 3.06 7.20 12.33
CA ASP A 174 4.25 7.62 13.05
C ASP A 174 4.52 6.69 14.24
N TYR A 175 5.65 6.00 14.20
CA TYR A 175 6.06 5.03 15.21
C TYR A 175 6.35 5.66 16.59
N GLN A 176 6.53 6.95 16.66
CA GLN A 176 6.81 7.64 17.91
C GLN A 176 5.53 8.13 18.59
N SER A 177 4.65 8.80 17.87
CA SER A 177 3.39 9.29 18.42
C SER A 177 2.29 8.23 18.48
N GLY A 178 2.32 7.25 17.58
CA GLY A 178 1.23 6.28 17.45
C GLY A 178 0.04 6.79 16.62
N ASP A 179 0.24 7.87 15.87
CA ASP A 179 -0.77 8.55 15.07
C ASP A 179 -0.54 8.38 13.58
N PHE A 180 -1.59 8.52 12.77
CA PHE A 180 -1.47 8.76 11.35
C PHE A 180 -1.11 10.22 11.09
N VAL A 181 -0.07 10.43 10.31
CA VAL A 181 0.52 11.74 10.00
C VAL A 181 0.65 11.94 8.49
N THR A 182 0.97 13.16 8.10
CA THR A 182 1.38 13.53 6.74
C THR A 182 2.58 14.46 6.79
N SER A 183 2.91 15.14 5.70
CA SER A 183 3.92 16.19 5.68
C SER A 183 3.43 17.48 5.03
N THR A 184 4.16 18.56 5.28
CA THR A 184 3.89 19.88 4.65
C THR A 184 4.02 19.86 3.13
N PHE A 185 4.53 18.78 2.54
CA PHE A 185 4.47 18.56 1.09
C PHE A 185 3.03 18.41 0.60
N TYR A 186 2.19 17.73 1.36
CA TYR A 186 0.80 17.43 0.99
C TYR A 186 -0.22 18.35 1.66
N LYS A 187 -0.01 18.69 2.93
CA LYS A 187 -0.99 19.44 3.74
C LYS A 187 -0.30 20.31 4.78
N ASP A 188 -0.84 21.50 5.01
CA ASP A 188 -0.38 22.39 6.09
C ASP A 188 -0.92 21.96 7.47
N ALA A 189 -2.02 21.23 7.51
CA ALA A 189 -2.64 20.71 8.73
C ALA A 189 -3.33 19.36 8.44
N LEU A 190 -3.44 18.52 9.48
CA LEU A 190 -4.23 17.28 9.36
C LEU A 190 -5.69 17.60 9.07
N PRO A 191 -6.33 16.91 8.11
CA PRO A 191 -7.77 16.94 7.96
C PRO A 191 -8.46 16.54 9.28
N ILE A 192 -9.62 17.14 9.55
CA ILE A 192 -10.38 16.89 10.79
C ILE A 192 -10.69 15.39 10.97
N TRP A 193 -10.95 14.66 9.89
CA TRP A 193 -11.24 13.24 9.95
C TRP A 193 -10.03 12.42 10.41
N VAL A 194 -8.81 12.78 9.97
CA VAL A 194 -7.55 12.13 10.41
C VAL A 194 -7.33 12.39 11.90
N ALA A 195 -7.44 13.65 12.33
CA ALA A 195 -7.29 14.01 13.74
C ALA A 195 -8.33 13.28 14.63
N ARG A 196 -9.58 13.13 14.16
CA ARG A 196 -10.61 12.36 14.85
C ARG A 196 -10.34 10.87 14.90
N PHE A 197 -9.73 10.32 13.86
CA PHE A 197 -9.32 8.92 13.83
C PHE A 197 -8.23 8.67 14.86
N ASN A 198 -7.17 9.47 14.84
CA ASN A 198 -6.08 9.40 15.80
C ASN A 198 -6.57 9.51 17.26
N ALA A 199 -7.51 10.41 17.54
CA ALA A 199 -8.08 10.57 18.87
C ALA A 199 -8.87 9.34 19.39
N LYS A 200 -9.24 8.41 18.50
CA LYS A 200 -10.00 7.19 18.86
C LYS A 200 -9.14 5.95 19.00
N PHE A 201 -7.93 5.97 18.47
CA PHE A 201 -7.02 4.82 18.46
C PHE A 201 -5.76 5.11 19.27
N ASP A 202 -5.41 4.21 20.18
CA ASP A 202 -4.20 4.27 21.00
C ASP A 202 -3.56 2.88 21.05
N PRO A 203 -2.42 2.64 20.37
CA PRO A 203 -1.77 1.34 20.39
C PRO A 203 -1.51 0.77 21.78
N ALA A 204 -1.25 1.65 22.76
CA ALA A 204 -0.98 1.21 24.12
C ALA A 204 -2.22 0.65 24.84
N LYS A 205 -3.42 1.05 24.45
CA LYS A 205 -4.68 0.63 25.07
C LYS A 205 -5.45 -0.38 24.22
N ASP A 206 -5.35 -0.25 22.88
CA ASP A 206 -6.24 -0.96 21.97
C ASP A 206 -5.65 -2.26 21.42
N LEU A 207 -4.34 -2.50 21.62
CA LEU A 207 -3.71 -3.75 21.23
C LEU A 207 -4.29 -4.93 22.02
N ARG A 208 -4.74 -5.91 21.26
CA ARG A 208 -5.31 -7.17 21.79
C ARG A 208 -4.27 -8.29 21.71
N PRO A 209 -4.37 -9.33 22.55
CA PRO A 209 -3.53 -10.51 22.40
C PRO A 209 -3.64 -11.10 20.98
N TRP A 210 -2.51 -11.35 20.33
CA TRP A 210 -2.47 -12.04 19.04
C TRP A 210 -2.46 -13.54 19.26
N ARG A 211 -3.48 -14.21 18.76
CA ARG A 211 -3.70 -15.65 18.89
C ARG A 211 -3.78 -16.28 17.51
N LEU A 212 -3.58 -17.58 17.44
CA LEU A 212 -3.90 -18.34 16.24
C LEU A 212 -5.37 -18.14 15.88
N LEU A 213 -5.66 -17.91 14.60
CA LEU A 213 -7.02 -17.72 14.09
C LEU A 213 -7.81 -19.04 14.08
N LEU A 214 -7.13 -20.16 13.86
CA LEU A 214 -7.69 -21.50 13.74
C LEU A 214 -7.03 -22.42 14.78
N PRO A 215 -7.59 -23.61 15.04
CA PRO A 215 -6.93 -24.61 15.86
C PRO A 215 -5.52 -24.92 15.36
N GLU A 216 -4.56 -25.10 16.27
CA GLU A 216 -3.14 -25.35 15.96
C GLU A 216 -2.95 -26.49 14.96
N SER A 217 -3.76 -27.56 15.07
CA SER A 217 -3.73 -28.70 14.15
C SER A 217 -4.06 -28.38 12.69
N THR A 218 -4.58 -27.16 12.41
CA THR A 218 -4.86 -26.69 11.05
C THR A 218 -3.60 -26.20 10.34
N TYR A 219 -2.57 -25.84 11.09
CA TYR A 219 -1.32 -25.30 10.54
C TYR A 219 -0.35 -26.44 10.23
N LEU A 220 0.34 -26.34 9.10
CA LEU A 220 1.22 -27.40 8.60
C LEU A 220 2.57 -27.47 9.34
N MET A 221 2.98 -26.38 9.95
CA MET A 221 4.27 -26.28 10.63
C MET A 221 4.08 -26.11 12.14
N ALA A 222 5.07 -26.60 12.92
CA ALA A 222 5.10 -26.36 14.35
C ALA A 222 5.17 -24.86 14.64
N ASP A 223 4.50 -24.42 15.72
CA ASP A 223 4.49 -23.03 16.15
C ASP A 223 5.92 -22.54 16.52
N ALA A 224 6.72 -23.35 17.17
CA ALA A 224 8.12 -23.02 17.44
C ALA A 224 9.01 -23.23 16.22
N SER A 225 9.56 -22.16 15.68
CA SER A 225 10.48 -22.20 14.54
C SER A 225 11.81 -21.52 14.89
N PRO A 226 12.97 -22.12 14.59
CA PRO A 226 14.28 -21.52 14.85
C PRO A 226 14.59 -20.31 13.92
N TYR A 227 13.78 -20.10 12.91
CA TYR A 227 13.93 -18.99 11.95
C TYR A 227 13.12 -17.76 12.32
N GLU A 228 12.26 -17.85 13.33
CA GLU A 228 11.41 -16.77 13.78
C GLU A 228 12.09 -15.91 14.86
N VAL A 229 11.81 -14.62 14.80
CA VAL A 229 12.35 -13.67 15.77
C VAL A 229 11.51 -13.71 17.06
N VAL A 230 12.19 -13.93 18.18
CA VAL A 230 11.57 -13.81 19.49
C VAL A 230 11.35 -12.34 19.83
N LEU A 231 10.09 -11.95 19.99
CA LEU A 231 9.75 -10.56 20.32
C LEU A 231 10.15 -10.21 21.76
N THR A 232 10.45 -8.93 21.98
CA THR A 232 10.76 -8.41 23.32
C THR A 232 9.67 -8.77 24.32
N GLY A 233 10.03 -9.36 25.46
CA GLY A 233 9.10 -9.82 26.49
C GLY A 233 8.63 -11.27 26.32
N LYS A 234 9.14 -11.99 25.28
CA LYS A 234 8.91 -13.44 25.08
C LYS A 234 10.21 -14.23 25.28
N THR A 235 10.06 -15.52 25.57
CA THR A 235 11.17 -16.48 25.64
C THR A 235 11.25 -17.38 24.40
N ALA A 236 10.19 -17.42 23.58
CA ALA A 236 10.11 -18.18 22.35
C ALA A 236 9.15 -17.48 21.37
N ALA A 237 9.35 -17.69 20.08
CA ALA A 237 8.49 -17.18 19.00
C ALA A 237 7.25 -18.09 18.85
N THR A 238 6.43 -18.18 19.86
CA THR A 238 5.24 -19.05 19.89
C THR A 238 3.99 -18.28 20.31
N PHE A 239 2.83 -18.72 19.84
CA PHE A 239 1.54 -18.17 20.24
C PHE A 239 1.16 -18.60 21.66
N PRO A 240 0.32 -17.82 22.40
CA PRO A 240 -0.15 -16.49 22.03
C PRO A 240 0.89 -15.40 22.30
N TYR A 241 0.77 -14.27 21.59
CA TYR A 241 1.47 -13.03 21.91
C TYR A 241 0.53 -12.14 22.74
N ASP A 242 0.76 -12.08 24.05
CA ASP A 242 -0.03 -11.23 24.95
C ASP A 242 0.54 -9.80 24.93
N PHE A 243 0.16 -9.03 23.92
CA PHE A 243 0.66 -7.67 23.74
C PHE A 243 0.40 -6.77 24.97
N PRO A 244 -0.78 -6.78 25.61
CA PRO A 244 -0.97 -6.03 26.86
C PRO A 244 0.05 -6.38 27.95
N ALA A 245 0.32 -7.65 28.16
CA ALA A 245 1.32 -8.06 29.14
C ALA A 245 2.75 -7.67 28.72
N MET A 246 3.07 -7.78 27.42
CA MET A 246 4.37 -7.36 26.88
C MET A 246 4.59 -5.85 27.03
N ILE A 247 3.56 -5.04 26.80
CA ILE A 247 3.60 -3.58 27.01
C ILE A 247 3.80 -3.25 28.48
N ALA A 248 3.07 -3.91 29.37
CA ALA A 248 3.25 -3.75 30.81
C ALA A 248 4.67 -4.14 31.28
N ALA A 249 5.35 -5.04 30.57
CA ALA A 249 6.75 -5.43 30.78
C ALA A 249 7.76 -4.49 30.08
N GLY A 250 7.32 -3.40 29.46
CA GLY A 250 8.18 -2.37 28.87
C GLY A 250 8.41 -2.48 27.35
N ALA A 251 7.69 -3.35 26.64
CA ALA A 251 7.74 -3.38 25.19
C ALA A 251 7.05 -2.14 24.58
N SER A 252 7.55 -1.65 23.43
CA SER A 252 6.94 -0.53 22.71
C SER A 252 5.60 -0.94 22.09
N ALA A 253 4.52 -0.28 22.49
CA ALA A 253 3.18 -0.52 21.96
C ALA A 253 3.10 -0.26 20.45
N THR A 254 3.69 0.82 19.95
CA THR A 254 3.74 1.15 18.52
C THR A 254 4.51 0.12 17.72
N SER A 255 5.65 -0.36 18.25
CA SER A 255 6.42 -1.44 17.61
C SER A 255 5.64 -2.75 17.55
N LEU A 256 4.97 -3.14 18.62
CA LEU A 256 4.11 -4.34 18.63
C LEU A 256 2.91 -4.20 17.71
N PHE A 257 2.30 -3.02 17.66
CA PHE A 257 1.21 -2.73 16.74
C PHE A 257 1.62 -2.96 15.28
N THR A 258 2.73 -2.37 14.84
CA THR A 258 3.14 -2.38 13.42
C THR A 258 3.54 -3.76 12.90
N ILE A 259 3.83 -4.72 13.78
CA ILE A 259 4.14 -6.12 13.42
C ILE A 259 2.94 -7.06 13.62
N SER A 260 1.80 -6.55 14.08
CA SER A 260 0.60 -7.33 14.37
C SER A 260 -0.40 -7.32 13.21
N PRO A 261 -1.28 -8.33 13.08
CA PRO A 261 -2.39 -8.29 12.15
C PRO A 261 -3.34 -7.11 12.39
N GLN A 262 -3.41 -6.62 13.62
CA GLN A 262 -4.27 -5.48 14.00
C GLN A 262 -3.87 -4.19 13.27
N ALA A 263 -2.61 -4.03 12.87
CA ALA A 263 -2.19 -2.90 12.04
C ALA A 263 -2.91 -2.89 10.67
N ASN A 264 -3.15 -4.06 10.08
CA ASN A 264 -3.91 -4.15 8.83
C ASN A 264 -5.41 -3.85 9.04
N GLU A 265 -5.99 -4.27 10.19
CA GLU A 265 -7.37 -3.94 10.54
C GLU A 265 -7.54 -2.42 10.68
N VAL A 266 -6.69 -1.78 11.47
CA VAL A 266 -6.71 -0.32 11.70
C VAL A 266 -6.44 0.45 10.41
N LEU A 267 -5.49 0.01 9.57
CA LEU A 267 -5.25 0.64 8.27
C LEU A 267 -6.46 0.51 7.34
N THR A 268 -7.18 -0.62 7.40
CA THR A 268 -8.41 -0.81 6.62
C THR A 268 -9.52 0.12 7.10
N ASP A 269 -9.71 0.26 8.42
CA ASP A 269 -10.67 1.20 9.00
C ASP A 269 -10.33 2.65 8.63
N PHE A 270 -9.04 3.00 8.66
CA PHE A 270 -8.55 4.30 8.23
C PHE A 270 -8.83 4.56 6.74
N ALA A 271 -8.65 3.54 5.89
CA ALA A 271 -8.95 3.61 4.46
C ALA A 271 -10.46 3.80 4.19
N ILE A 272 -11.32 3.11 4.95
CA ILE A 272 -12.78 3.29 4.86
C ILE A 272 -13.16 4.72 5.26
N GLN A 273 -12.58 5.25 6.34
CA GLN A 273 -12.81 6.65 6.73
C GLN A 273 -12.33 7.63 5.65
N ALA A 274 -11.19 7.38 5.01
CA ALA A 274 -10.73 8.20 3.89
C ALA A 274 -11.71 8.18 2.70
N LEU A 275 -12.23 7.01 2.33
CA LEU A 275 -13.24 6.86 1.27
C LEU A 275 -14.48 7.72 1.55
N GLU A 276 -14.98 7.67 2.77
CA GLU A 276 -16.20 8.39 3.20
C GLU A 276 -15.96 9.90 3.32
N GLN A 277 -14.91 10.31 4.02
CA GLN A 277 -14.67 11.71 4.38
C GLN A 277 -14.12 12.54 3.21
N GLU A 278 -13.42 11.91 2.28
CA GLU A 278 -12.94 12.55 1.05
C GLU A 278 -13.93 12.41 -0.12
N ASN A 279 -15.09 11.74 0.08
CA ASN A 279 -16.11 11.48 -0.93
C ASN A 279 -15.55 10.83 -2.20
N LEU A 280 -14.63 9.87 -2.04
CA LEU A 280 -13.99 9.22 -3.19
C LEU A 280 -14.99 8.38 -3.99
N GLY A 281 -15.01 8.56 -5.31
CA GLY A 281 -15.89 7.84 -6.22
C GLY A 281 -17.35 8.33 -6.23
N GLN A 282 -17.63 9.51 -5.70
CA GLN A 282 -18.99 10.10 -5.67
C GLN A 282 -19.18 11.22 -6.69
N ASP A 283 -18.19 11.59 -7.42
CA ASP A 283 -18.14 12.59 -8.49
C ASP A 283 -18.73 12.10 -9.82
#